data_30eaaa45c24c202f2185a0f510773e19
#
_entry.id   30eaaa45c24c202f2185a0f510773e19
#
_cell.length_a   1.000
_cell.length_b   1.000
_cell.length_c   1.000
_cell.angle_alpha   90.00
_cell.angle_beta   90.00
_cell.angle_gamma   90.00
#
_symmetry.space_group_name_H-M   'P 1'
#
loop_
_entity.id
_entity.type
_entity.pdbx_description
1 polymer ?
#
loop_
_entity_poly.entity_id
_entity_poly.type
_entity_poly.pdbx_seq_one_letter_code
_entity_poly.pdbx_strand_id
1 'polypeptide(L)'
;EITLEANPGTLTKPYLDSLISLGFNRISIGAQSAITDELQLLDRLHTFNHVIESFKCATSAGFHQINLDLLYGLPNQTESSWQDTLSQVVDLRPQHLSLYALSLENGTPMLARASSGTIPTPDQDTVTNMYEHAETFLALHNYTQYEVCNWTKTSNYHECQHNLQYWLNLPYIGIGAGAHSWYKQHRYTNTKLPYHYIQRINSNPDKHPLATHPGTQATIQSTLIDDETEMNETMMLGLHLLVNGVSYRDFEKRFGTKLEHQYKRTLSHLEDKGLIQIGSTNVRLTSSGRLLANRVFSEFV
;
A
#
# COMPACT_ATOMS: atom_id res chain seq x y z
N GLU A 1 10.96 -12.24 2.84
CA GLU A 1 10.99 -10.83 3.26
C GLU A 1 10.48 -10.71 4.69
N ILE A 2 11.22 -10.01 5.54
CA ILE A 2 10.80 -9.61 6.89
C ILE A 2 10.96 -8.10 6.96
N THR A 3 9.82 -7.39 6.94
CA THR A 3 9.77 -5.93 6.85
C THR A 3 9.45 -5.30 8.21
N LEU A 4 10.08 -4.16 8.50
CA LEU A 4 9.76 -3.26 9.60
C LEU A 4 9.33 -1.91 9.04
N GLU A 5 8.26 -1.33 9.59
CA GLU A 5 7.90 0.07 9.37
C GLU A 5 8.44 0.93 10.51
N ALA A 6 9.00 2.11 10.18
CA ALA A 6 9.65 2.97 11.15
C ALA A 6 9.41 4.45 10.89
N ASN A 7 9.35 5.21 11.97
CA ASN A 7 9.37 6.68 11.90
C ASN A 7 10.81 7.20 11.90
N PRO A 8 11.14 8.22 11.09
CA PRO A 8 12.43 8.88 11.13
C PRO A 8 12.75 9.41 12.54
N GLY A 9 14.03 9.35 12.94
CA GLY A 9 14.50 9.78 14.25
C GLY A 9 14.31 8.75 15.38
N THR A 10 13.63 7.62 15.13
CA THR A 10 13.49 6.54 16.12
C THR A 10 14.54 5.42 15.93
N LEU A 11 15.29 5.46 14.85
CA LEU A 11 16.22 4.42 14.45
C LEU A 11 17.64 4.74 14.94
N THR A 12 18.22 3.83 15.72
CA THR A 12 19.61 3.88 16.11
C THR A 12 20.38 2.71 15.51
N LYS A 13 21.67 2.89 15.25
CA LYS A 13 22.47 1.82 14.66
C LYS A 13 22.45 0.52 15.50
N PRO A 14 22.65 0.55 16.85
CA PRO A 14 22.59 -0.69 17.65
C PRO A 14 21.22 -1.40 17.56
N TYR A 15 20.13 -0.64 17.49
CA TYR A 15 18.80 -1.22 17.32
C TYR A 15 18.65 -1.90 15.96
N LEU A 16 19.09 -1.25 14.88
CA LEU A 16 19.05 -1.80 13.53
C LEU A 16 19.97 -3.02 13.35
N ASP A 17 21.18 -2.99 13.96
CA ASP A 17 22.08 -4.16 13.98
C ASP A 17 21.39 -5.38 14.65
N SER A 18 20.65 -5.15 15.72
CA SER A 18 19.87 -6.21 16.40
C SER A 18 18.78 -6.75 15.51
N LEU A 19 18.05 -5.90 14.78
CA LEU A 19 17.02 -6.31 13.83
C LEU A 19 17.58 -7.16 12.67
N ILE A 20 18.71 -6.74 12.10
CA ILE A 20 19.41 -7.52 11.07
C ILE A 20 19.80 -8.90 11.60
N SER A 21 20.33 -8.97 12.84
CA SER A 21 20.71 -10.25 13.46
C SER A 21 19.51 -11.18 13.69
N LEU A 22 18.30 -10.62 13.84
CA LEU A 22 17.03 -11.36 13.95
C LEU A 22 16.41 -11.71 12.59
N GLY A 23 17.05 -11.33 11.47
CA GLY A 23 16.62 -11.68 10.12
C GLY A 23 15.76 -10.64 9.40
N PHE A 24 15.51 -9.47 9.99
CA PHE A 24 14.87 -8.39 9.25
C PHE A 24 15.74 -7.96 8.08
N ASN A 25 15.15 -7.82 6.89
CA ASN A 25 15.91 -7.55 5.66
C ASN A 25 15.33 -6.42 4.82
N ARG A 26 14.14 -5.90 5.19
CA ARG A 26 13.50 -4.74 4.56
C ARG A 26 13.04 -3.75 5.63
N ILE A 27 13.21 -2.45 5.35
CA ILE A 27 12.69 -1.38 6.22
C ILE A 27 11.95 -0.33 5.39
N SER A 28 10.77 0.09 5.86
CA SER A 28 10.00 1.21 5.33
C SER A 28 10.11 2.39 6.29
N ILE A 29 10.51 3.55 5.79
CA ILE A 29 10.70 4.76 6.59
C ILE A 29 9.69 5.81 6.14
N GLY A 30 8.79 6.21 7.04
CA GLY A 30 7.75 7.19 6.79
C GLY A 30 8.28 8.62 6.65
N ALA A 31 8.91 8.94 5.52
CA ALA A 31 9.48 10.26 5.25
C ALA A 31 8.42 11.34 5.05
N GLN A 32 7.36 11.03 4.34
CA GLN A 32 6.18 11.82 4.00
C GLN A 32 6.47 13.02 3.09
N SER A 33 7.37 13.93 3.45
CA SER A 33 7.79 15.09 2.69
C SER A 33 9.22 15.51 3.08
N ALA A 34 9.90 16.25 2.20
CA ALA A 34 11.15 16.94 2.51
C ALA A 34 10.93 18.39 2.99
N ILE A 35 9.71 18.89 2.94
CA ILE A 35 9.33 20.28 3.24
C ILE A 35 8.82 20.39 4.68
N THR A 36 9.44 21.28 5.47
CA THR A 36 9.14 21.42 6.91
C THR A 36 7.68 21.76 7.19
N ASP A 37 7.09 22.68 6.43
CA ASP A 37 5.71 23.12 6.64
C ASP A 37 4.70 21.99 6.31
N GLU A 38 5.01 21.13 5.33
CA GLU A 38 4.21 19.95 4.99
C GLU A 38 4.28 18.90 6.11
N LEU A 39 5.47 18.67 6.69
CA LEU A 39 5.63 17.78 7.84
C LEU A 39 4.87 18.29 9.07
N GLN A 40 4.89 19.60 9.32
CA GLN A 40 4.11 20.21 10.41
C GLN A 40 2.59 20.09 10.19
N LEU A 41 2.13 20.27 8.95
CA LEU A 41 0.72 20.05 8.58
C LEU A 41 0.25 18.63 8.89
N LEU A 42 1.15 17.65 8.73
CA LEU A 42 0.92 16.22 9.00
C LEU A 42 1.15 15.83 10.46
N ASP A 43 1.35 16.79 11.36
CA ASP A 43 1.69 16.57 12.77
C ASP A 43 2.92 15.64 12.96
N ARG A 44 3.89 15.70 12.03
CA ARG A 44 5.13 14.93 12.11
C ARG A 44 6.18 15.65 12.98
N LEU A 45 6.76 14.88 13.91
CA LEU A 45 7.78 15.40 14.84
C LEU A 45 9.19 15.39 14.26
N HIS A 46 9.39 14.71 13.12
CA HIS A 46 10.68 14.62 12.46
C HIS A 46 10.85 15.70 11.39
N THR A 47 12.10 15.95 11.04
CA THR A 47 12.51 16.77 9.89
C THR A 47 13.07 15.86 8.79
N PHE A 48 13.30 16.41 7.59
CA PHE A 48 13.94 15.64 6.52
C PHE A 48 15.40 15.23 6.87
N ASN A 49 16.11 15.99 7.72
CA ASN A 49 17.41 15.56 8.24
C ASN A 49 17.31 14.26 9.03
N HIS A 50 16.26 14.06 9.82
CA HIS A 50 16.04 12.78 10.51
C HIS A 50 15.77 11.62 9.52
N VAL A 51 15.17 11.90 8.36
CA VAL A 51 15.03 10.91 7.28
C VAL A 51 16.39 10.50 6.73
N ILE A 52 17.24 11.49 6.41
CA ILE A 52 18.61 11.27 5.90
C ILE A 52 19.44 10.45 6.89
N GLU A 53 19.39 10.80 8.16
CA GLU A 53 20.10 10.08 9.23
C GLU A 53 19.59 8.64 9.37
N SER A 54 18.27 8.45 9.41
CA SER A 54 17.64 7.13 9.49
C SER A 54 18.00 6.24 8.30
N PHE A 55 17.99 6.81 7.10
CA PHE A 55 18.40 6.12 5.88
C PHE A 55 19.87 5.68 5.93
N LYS A 56 20.77 6.58 6.34
CA LYS A 56 22.21 6.28 6.52
C LYS A 56 22.42 5.22 7.59
N CYS A 57 21.73 5.30 8.71
CA CYS A 57 21.79 4.29 9.77
C CYS A 57 21.34 2.91 9.26
N ALA A 58 20.20 2.84 8.54
CA ALA A 58 19.71 1.60 7.98
C ALA A 58 20.69 0.99 6.97
N THR A 59 21.24 1.81 6.06
CA THR A 59 22.26 1.37 5.10
C THR A 59 23.50 0.85 5.81
N SER A 60 24.01 1.56 6.84
CA SER A 60 25.21 1.17 7.58
C SER A 60 25.01 -0.07 8.46
N ALA A 61 23.78 -0.37 8.86
CA ALA A 61 23.41 -1.60 9.56
C ALA A 61 23.28 -2.82 8.64
N GLY A 62 23.22 -2.61 7.30
CA GLY A 62 23.17 -3.69 6.32
C GLY A 62 21.77 -3.94 5.72
N PHE A 63 20.80 -3.05 5.93
CA PHE A 63 19.55 -3.13 5.16
C PHE A 63 19.82 -2.82 3.68
N HIS A 64 19.46 -3.75 2.81
CA HIS A 64 19.60 -3.63 1.35
C HIS A 64 18.28 -3.31 0.64
N GLN A 65 17.18 -3.39 1.36
CA GLN A 65 15.83 -3.03 0.88
C GLN A 65 15.27 -1.94 1.78
N ILE A 66 15.49 -0.69 1.39
CA ILE A 66 15.00 0.48 2.12
C ILE A 66 13.95 1.18 1.26
N ASN A 67 12.77 1.33 1.83
CA ASN A 67 11.67 2.10 1.25
C ASN A 67 11.55 3.46 1.94
N LEU A 68 11.17 4.48 1.18
CA LEU A 68 10.74 5.77 1.71
C LEU A 68 9.29 6.01 1.29
N ASP A 69 8.43 6.24 2.29
CA ASP A 69 7.02 6.57 2.06
C ASP A 69 6.85 8.07 1.94
N LEU A 70 6.17 8.52 0.88
CA LEU A 70 5.89 9.92 0.58
C LEU A 70 4.39 10.17 0.43
N LEU A 71 3.97 11.38 0.79
CA LEU A 71 2.61 11.86 0.59
C LEU A 71 2.59 13.05 -0.36
N TYR A 72 1.67 13.02 -1.32
CA TYR A 72 1.41 14.14 -2.23
C TYR A 72 -0.07 14.52 -2.22
N GLY A 73 -0.39 15.69 -2.82
CA GLY A 73 -1.73 16.23 -2.76
C GLY A 73 -2.10 16.73 -1.36
N LEU A 74 -1.13 17.25 -0.60
CA LEU A 74 -1.38 17.84 0.70
C LEU A 74 -2.07 19.20 0.55
N PRO A 75 -2.88 19.65 1.54
CA PRO A 75 -3.38 21.01 1.59
C PRO A 75 -2.24 22.04 1.45
N ASN A 76 -2.38 22.98 0.53
CA ASN A 76 -1.37 24.01 0.17
C ASN A 76 -0.06 23.46 -0.45
N GLN A 77 0.08 22.18 -0.68
CA GLN A 77 1.25 21.66 -1.39
C GLN A 77 1.24 22.17 -2.85
N THR A 78 2.41 22.61 -3.31
CA THR A 78 2.60 23.05 -4.70
C THR A 78 3.30 21.96 -5.52
N GLU A 79 3.16 22.00 -6.83
CA GLU A 79 3.92 21.12 -7.72
C GLU A 79 5.44 21.30 -7.52
N SER A 80 5.90 22.53 -7.26
CA SER A 80 7.32 22.81 -7.00
C SER A 80 7.80 22.13 -5.70
N SER A 81 7.03 22.23 -4.58
CA SER A 81 7.43 21.60 -3.32
C SER A 81 7.44 20.07 -3.42
N TRP A 82 6.53 19.51 -4.23
CA TRP A 82 6.53 18.08 -4.55
C TRP A 82 7.77 17.67 -5.36
N GLN A 83 8.14 18.44 -6.37
CA GLN A 83 9.35 18.22 -7.18
C GLN A 83 10.62 18.29 -6.31
N ASP A 84 10.69 19.25 -5.39
CA ASP A 84 11.78 19.39 -4.44
C ASP A 84 11.88 18.18 -3.51
N THR A 85 10.73 17.66 -3.04
CA THR A 85 10.68 16.45 -2.22
C THR A 85 11.18 15.23 -3.00
N LEU A 86 10.68 15.01 -4.23
CA LEU A 86 11.13 13.90 -5.07
C LEU A 86 12.62 13.96 -5.36
N SER A 87 13.15 15.13 -5.69
CA SER A 87 14.58 15.32 -5.97
C SER A 87 15.44 14.93 -4.77
N GLN A 88 15.13 15.48 -3.59
CA GLN A 88 15.89 15.20 -2.37
C GLN A 88 15.83 13.72 -1.96
N VAL A 89 14.69 13.07 -2.16
CA VAL A 89 14.50 11.66 -1.84
C VAL A 89 15.25 10.74 -2.81
N VAL A 90 15.22 11.05 -4.11
CA VAL A 90 15.93 10.27 -5.13
C VAL A 90 17.45 10.38 -4.96
N ASP A 91 17.96 11.51 -4.46
CA ASP A 91 19.40 11.69 -4.14
C ASP A 91 19.89 10.71 -3.05
N LEU A 92 19.01 10.25 -2.16
CA LEU A 92 19.33 9.21 -1.18
C LEU A 92 19.47 7.82 -1.83
N ARG A 93 18.96 7.64 -3.04
CA ARG A 93 18.98 6.41 -3.84
C ARG A 93 18.33 5.22 -3.13
N PRO A 94 17.12 5.35 -2.56
CA PRO A 94 16.43 4.21 -1.96
C PRO A 94 16.16 3.12 -3.01
N GLN A 95 16.01 1.88 -2.57
CA GLN A 95 15.70 0.76 -3.44
C GLN A 95 14.23 0.75 -3.85
N HIS A 96 13.38 1.36 -3.04
CA HIS A 96 11.93 1.35 -3.20
C HIS A 96 11.34 2.70 -2.75
N LEU A 97 10.26 3.12 -3.39
CA LEU A 97 9.50 4.33 -3.05
C LEU A 97 8.01 4.00 -3.05
N SER A 98 7.32 4.48 -2.03
CA SER A 98 5.86 4.45 -1.94
C SER A 98 5.34 5.88 -1.99
N LEU A 99 4.48 6.21 -2.94
CA LEU A 99 3.89 7.53 -3.12
C LEU A 99 2.38 7.42 -2.97
N TYR A 100 1.83 8.05 -1.94
CA TYR A 100 0.41 8.01 -1.64
C TYR A 100 -0.22 9.40 -1.82
N ALA A 101 -1.30 9.47 -2.57
CA ALA A 101 -2.15 10.66 -2.56
C ALA A 101 -2.82 10.79 -1.18
N LEU A 102 -2.88 12.01 -0.65
CA LEU A 102 -3.58 12.24 0.60
C LEU A 102 -5.07 11.89 0.47
N SER A 103 -5.55 10.98 1.32
CA SER A 103 -6.96 10.69 1.51
C SER A 103 -7.43 11.30 2.85
N LEU A 104 -8.55 12.03 2.81
CA LEU A 104 -9.15 12.62 4.00
C LEU A 104 -10.12 11.62 4.63
N GLU A 105 -9.62 10.87 5.62
CA GLU A 105 -10.36 9.78 6.25
C GLU A 105 -11.34 10.26 7.32
N ASN A 106 -12.51 9.61 7.37
CA ASN A 106 -13.55 9.90 8.36
C ASN A 106 -13.03 9.78 9.81
N GLY A 107 -13.39 10.75 10.65
CA GLY A 107 -12.98 10.78 12.06
C GLY A 107 -11.58 11.32 12.31
N THR A 108 -10.88 11.79 11.27
CA THR A 108 -9.55 12.41 11.43
C THR A 108 -9.65 13.92 11.69
N PRO A 109 -8.72 14.50 12.49
CA PRO A 109 -8.65 15.94 12.67
C PRO A 109 -8.46 16.70 11.35
N MET A 110 -7.74 16.10 10.39
CA MET A 110 -7.49 16.74 9.09
C MET A 110 -8.78 16.88 8.27
N LEU A 111 -9.64 15.84 8.20
CA LEU A 111 -10.94 15.97 7.57
C LEU A 111 -11.81 17.04 8.26
N ALA A 112 -11.81 17.10 9.59
CA ALA A 112 -12.55 18.12 10.33
C ALA A 112 -12.07 19.54 9.98
N ARG A 113 -10.76 19.76 9.88
CA ARG A 113 -10.17 21.05 9.45
C ARG A 113 -10.51 21.41 8.00
N ALA A 114 -10.48 20.43 7.09
CA ALA A 114 -10.87 20.63 5.69
C ALA A 114 -12.36 20.95 5.58
N SER A 115 -13.23 20.21 6.29
CA SER A 115 -14.69 20.41 6.28
C SER A 115 -15.10 21.74 6.88
N SER A 116 -14.34 22.27 7.86
CA SER A 116 -14.56 23.61 8.44
C SER A 116 -13.97 24.74 7.59
N GLY A 117 -13.28 24.44 6.48
CA GLY A 117 -12.60 25.44 5.66
C GLY A 117 -11.32 26.01 6.28
N THR A 118 -10.83 25.43 7.39
CA THR A 118 -9.58 25.86 8.04
C THR A 118 -8.34 25.53 7.21
N ILE A 119 -8.40 24.47 6.41
CA ILE A 119 -7.42 24.12 5.40
C ILE A 119 -8.13 23.85 4.07
N PRO A 120 -7.50 24.14 2.91
CA PRO A 120 -8.10 23.85 1.62
C PRO A 120 -8.15 22.33 1.40
N THR A 121 -9.12 21.87 0.61
CA THR A 121 -9.08 20.53 0.04
C THR A 121 -8.07 20.50 -1.13
N PRO A 122 -7.31 19.42 -1.32
CA PRO A 122 -6.43 19.28 -2.46
C PRO A 122 -7.20 19.43 -3.79
N ASP A 123 -6.64 20.21 -4.71
CA ASP A 123 -7.17 20.34 -6.06
C ASP A 123 -6.82 19.07 -6.87
N GLN A 124 -7.84 18.46 -7.49
CA GLN A 124 -7.67 17.18 -8.18
C GLN A 124 -6.76 17.27 -9.42
N ASP A 125 -6.79 18.40 -10.13
CA ASP A 125 -5.92 18.60 -11.29
C ASP A 125 -4.45 18.72 -10.84
N THR A 126 -4.20 19.46 -9.77
CA THR A 126 -2.87 19.55 -9.15
C THR A 126 -2.37 18.18 -8.66
N VAL A 127 -3.23 17.38 -8.02
CA VAL A 127 -2.88 16.00 -7.57
C VAL A 127 -2.53 15.11 -8.76
N THR A 128 -3.29 15.24 -9.86
CA THR A 128 -3.02 14.51 -11.11
C THR A 128 -1.66 14.91 -11.71
N ASN A 129 -1.39 16.22 -11.82
CA ASN A 129 -0.11 16.73 -12.30
C ASN A 129 1.07 16.23 -11.45
N MET A 130 0.92 16.20 -10.13
CA MET A 130 1.94 15.67 -9.20
C MET A 130 2.23 14.19 -9.45
N TYR A 131 1.18 13.39 -9.71
CA TYR A 131 1.34 11.97 -10.02
C TYR A 131 2.05 11.75 -11.36
N GLU A 132 1.61 12.42 -12.43
CA GLU A 132 2.21 12.32 -13.76
C GLU A 132 3.67 12.80 -13.77
N HIS A 133 3.96 13.88 -13.01
CA HIS A 133 5.32 14.33 -12.81
C HIS A 133 6.18 13.25 -12.13
N ALA A 134 5.67 12.63 -11.04
CA ALA A 134 6.39 11.58 -10.34
C ALA A 134 6.66 10.37 -11.24
N GLU A 135 5.69 9.93 -12.05
CA GLU A 135 5.86 8.82 -13.00
C GLU A 135 7.01 9.12 -13.97
N THR A 136 7.00 10.32 -14.59
CA THR A 136 8.04 10.72 -15.55
C THR A 136 9.40 10.90 -14.87
N PHE A 137 9.44 11.59 -13.73
CA PHE A 137 10.67 11.89 -13.01
C PHE A 137 11.36 10.62 -12.52
N LEU A 138 10.59 9.71 -11.90
CA LEU A 138 11.13 8.46 -11.37
C LEU A 138 11.61 7.51 -12.47
N ALA A 139 10.92 7.47 -13.62
CA ALA A 139 11.38 6.70 -14.78
C ALA A 139 12.76 7.19 -15.27
N LEU A 140 12.98 8.51 -15.34
CA LEU A 140 14.28 9.11 -15.70
C LEU A 140 15.40 8.78 -14.69
N HIS A 141 15.02 8.46 -13.43
CA HIS A 141 15.96 8.09 -12.37
C HIS A 141 16.07 6.58 -12.17
N ASN A 142 15.64 5.77 -13.15
CA ASN A 142 15.71 4.31 -13.16
C ASN A 142 14.85 3.63 -12.07
N TYR A 143 13.67 4.19 -11.81
CA TYR A 143 12.63 3.53 -11.04
C TYR A 143 11.52 3.06 -11.97
N THR A 144 11.01 1.88 -11.72
CA THR A 144 9.88 1.29 -12.42
C THR A 144 8.70 1.22 -11.48
N GLN A 145 7.56 1.74 -11.89
CA GLN A 145 6.30 1.58 -11.18
C GLN A 145 5.77 0.16 -11.43
N TYR A 146 5.62 -0.64 -10.39
CA TYR A 146 5.12 -2.01 -10.53
C TYR A 146 3.66 -2.15 -10.09
N GLU A 147 3.17 -1.25 -9.21
CA GLU A 147 1.76 -1.12 -8.85
C GLU A 147 1.41 0.35 -8.58
N VAL A 148 0.14 0.66 -8.34
CA VAL A 148 -0.41 2.02 -8.39
C VAL A 148 0.35 3.04 -7.52
N CYS A 149 0.84 2.62 -6.33
CA CYS A 149 1.50 3.50 -5.37
C CYS A 149 3.00 3.25 -5.20
N ASN A 150 3.56 2.20 -5.80
CA ASN A 150 4.92 1.77 -5.48
C ASN A 150 5.85 1.66 -6.70
N TRP A 151 7.08 2.13 -6.48
CA TRP A 151 8.18 2.10 -7.45
C TRP A 151 9.38 1.36 -6.87
N THR A 152 10.06 0.59 -7.71
CA THR A 152 11.30 -0.10 -7.38
C THR A 152 12.41 0.27 -8.36
N LYS A 153 13.68 0.23 -7.92
CA LYS A 153 14.81 0.40 -8.84
C LYS A 153 14.80 -0.68 -9.90
N THR A 154 14.90 -0.27 -11.16
CA THR A 154 14.86 -1.15 -12.34
C THR A 154 15.98 -2.19 -12.32
N SER A 155 17.14 -1.90 -11.73
CA SER A 155 18.31 -2.78 -11.74
C SER A 155 18.19 -4.03 -10.85
N ASN A 156 17.31 -4.02 -9.83
CA ASN A 156 17.32 -5.05 -8.79
C ASN A 156 15.95 -5.61 -8.41
N TYR A 157 14.84 -5.17 -9.03
CA TYR A 157 13.47 -5.62 -8.76
C TYR A 157 13.19 -5.96 -7.28
N HIS A 158 13.16 -4.92 -6.46
CA HIS A 158 12.84 -5.04 -5.03
C HIS A 158 11.37 -4.71 -4.76
N GLU A 159 10.48 -5.38 -5.48
CA GLU A 159 9.04 -5.29 -5.22
C GLU A 159 8.74 -5.78 -3.80
N CYS A 160 7.90 -5.06 -3.08
CA CYS A 160 7.49 -5.44 -1.72
C CYS A 160 6.65 -6.71 -1.76
N GLN A 161 7.20 -7.83 -1.29
CA GLN A 161 6.51 -9.13 -1.30
C GLN A 161 5.27 -9.10 -0.43
N HIS A 162 5.30 -8.33 0.68
CA HIS A 162 4.13 -8.14 1.53
C HIS A 162 2.98 -7.46 0.78
N ASN A 163 3.23 -6.40 -0.01
CA ASN A 163 2.20 -5.75 -0.80
C ASN A 163 1.68 -6.65 -1.93
N LEU A 164 2.59 -7.37 -2.60
CA LEU A 164 2.21 -8.32 -3.65
C LEU A 164 1.29 -9.42 -3.13
N GLN A 165 1.46 -9.87 -1.88
CA GLN A 165 0.57 -10.83 -1.22
C GLN A 165 -0.89 -10.38 -1.27
N TYR A 166 -1.14 -9.09 -1.02
CA TYR A 166 -2.49 -8.52 -1.06
C TYR A 166 -2.99 -8.29 -2.49
N TRP A 167 -2.15 -7.74 -3.37
CA TRP A 167 -2.55 -7.48 -4.76
C TRP A 167 -2.84 -8.77 -5.54
N LEU A 168 -2.19 -9.86 -5.20
CA LEU A 168 -2.47 -11.20 -5.74
C LEU A 168 -3.64 -11.89 -5.04
N ASN A 169 -4.30 -11.23 -4.10
CA ASN A 169 -5.38 -11.78 -3.28
C ASN A 169 -5.02 -13.15 -2.68
N LEU A 170 -3.80 -13.26 -2.13
CA LEU A 170 -3.32 -14.49 -1.49
C LEU A 170 -3.69 -14.53 0.00
N PRO A 171 -3.84 -15.72 0.60
CA PRO A 171 -4.15 -15.85 2.02
C PRO A 171 -3.08 -15.21 2.91
N TYR A 172 -3.51 -14.58 4.00
CA TYR A 172 -2.63 -13.99 5.01
C TYR A 172 -3.20 -14.10 6.41
N ILE A 173 -2.34 -14.05 7.42
CA ILE A 173 -2.69 -14.10 8.83
C ILE A 173 -2.22 -12.82 9.50
N GLY A 174 -3.18 -12.08 10.06
CA GLY A 174 -2.93 -10.88 10.86
C GLY A 174 -2.82 -11.21 12.34
N ILE A 175 -1.74 -10.77 12.96
CA ILE A 175 -1.46 -10.95 14.39
C ILE A 175 -1.51 -9.59 15.08
N GLY A 176 -2.14 -9.53 16.25
CA GLY A 176 -2.24 -8.30 17.04
C GLY A 176 -3.64 -7.70 17.07
N ALA A 177 -3.80 -6.65 17.88
CA ALA A 177 -5.04 -5.91 18.01
C ALA A 177 -5.38 -5.18 16.69
N GLY A 178 -6.64 -5.28 16.26
CA GLY A 178 -7.12 -4.66 15.03
C GLY A 178 -6.67 -5.36 13.74
N ALA A 179 -5.85 -6.40 13.82
CA ALA A 179 -5.37 -7.10 12.63
C ALA A 179 -6.50 -7.87 11.92
N HIS A 180 -6.40 -7.91 10.60
CA HIS A 180 -7.27 -8.68 9.74
C HIS A 180 -6.52 -9.88 9.18
N SER A 181 -7.25 -10.95 8.88
CA SER A 181 -6.73 -12.14 8.20
C SER A 181 -7.67 -12.52 7.07
N TRP A 182 -7.12 -13.14 6.03
CA TRP A 182 -7.90 -13.84 5.03
C TRP A 182 -7.32 -15.24 4.81
N TYR A 183 -8.08 -16.27 5.16
CA TYR A 183 -7.64 -17.65 5.11
C TYR A 183 -8.83 -18.61 5.01
N LYS A 184 -8.76 -19.63 4.16
CA LYS A 184 -9.80 -20.64 3.94
C LYS A 184 -11.18 -20.03 3.73
N GLN A 185 -11.30 -19.13 2.76
CA GLN A 185 -12.55 -18.45 2.39
C GLN A 185 -13.21 -17.62 3.52
N HIS A 186 -12.45 -17.27 4.54
CA HIS A 186 -12.97 -16.41 5.60
C HIS A 186 -12.06 -15.20 5.83
N ARG A 187 -12.67 -14.06 6.05
CA ARG A 187 -12.03 -12.86 6.56
C ARG A 187 -12.26 -12.75 8.05
N TYR A 188 -11.18 -12.60 8.79
CA TYR A 188 -11.21 -12.49 10.24
C TYR A 188 -10.78 -11.10 10.67
N THR A 189 -11.40 -10.58 11.74
CA THR A 189 -11.00 -9.31 12.34
C THR A 189 -10.77 -9.54 13.83
N ASN A 190 -9.59 -9.16 14.32
CA ASN A 190 -9.27 -9.17 15.73
C ASN A 190 -9.84 -7.94 16.44
N THR A 191 -10.07 -8.04 17.76
CA THR A 191 -10.49 -6.89 18.57
C THR A 191 -9.50 -5.73 18.42
N LYS A 192 -10.03 -4.50 18.30
CA LYS A 192 -9.22 -3.29 18.01
C LYS A 192 -8.37 -2.82 19.19
N LEU A 193 -8.83 -3.06 20.44
CA LEU A 193 -8.16 -2.53 21.62
C LEU A 193 -7.09 -3.52 22.13
N PRO A 194 -5.82 -3.09 22.31
CA PRO A 194 -4.73 -3.94 22.79
C PRO A 194 -5.04 -4.66 24.09
N TYR A 195 -5.65 -3.98 25.07
CA TYR A 195 -6.05 -4.58 26.33
C TYR A 195 -7.02 -5.76 26.14
N HIS A 196 -8.06 -5.59 25.31
CA HIS A 196 -9.00 -6.66 25.02
C HIS A 196 -8.35 -7.82 24.24
N TYR A 197 -7.41 -7.50 23.35
CA TYR A 197 -6.65 -8.50 22.61
C TYR A 197 -5.86 -9.39 23.59
N ILE A 198 -5.10 -8.79 24.51
CA ILE A 198 -4.31 -9.51 25.52
C ILE A 198 -5.21 -10.36 26.42
N GLN A 199 -6.31 -9.79 26.92
CA GLN A 199 -7.26 -10.54 27.76
C GLN A 199 -7.82 -11.77 27.03
N ARG A 200 -8.22 -11.62 25.76
CA ARG A 200 -8.80 -12.71 24.97
C ARG A 200 -7.79 -13.79 24.66
N ILE A 201 -6.57 -13.45 24.26
CA ILE A 201 -5.49 -14.42 24.00
C ILE A 201 -5.16 -15.23 25.25
N ASN A 202 -5.20 -14.61 26.44
CA ASN A 202 -4.92 -15.27 27.71
C ASN A 202 -6.13 -16.01 28.27
N SER A 203 -7.31 -15.91 27.65
CA SER A 203 -8.51 -16.63 28.11
C SER A 203 -8.47 -18.10 27.67
N ASN A 204 -9.27 -18.97 28.38
CA ASN A 204 -9.34 -20.38 28.03
C ASN A 204 -9.90 -20.56 26.60
N PRO A 205 -9.16 -21.21 25.68
CA PRO A 205 -9.58 -21.41 24.30
C PRO A 205 -10.91 -22.21 24.17
N ASP A 206 -11.20 -23.11 25.09
CA ASP A 206 -12.39 -23.96 25.03
C ASP A 206 -13.71 -23.20 25.24
N LYS A 207 -13.64 -21.96 25.71
CA LYS A 207 -14.83 -21.12 25.96
C LYS A 207 -15.14 -20.12 24.83
N HIS A 208 -14.38 -20.14 23.76
CA HIS A 208 -14.57 -19.14 22.69
C HIS A 208 -15.56 -19.63 21.61
N PRO A 209 -16.61 -18.87 21.26
CA PRO A 209 -17.62 -19.27 20.27
C PRO A 209 -17.04 -19.58 18.88
N LEU A 210 -15.86 -19.02 18.54
CA LEU A 210 -15.17 -19.22 17.28
C LEU A 210 -14.00 -20.21 17.35
N ALA A 211 -13.91 -21.02 18.42
CA ALA A 211 -12.85 -22.03 18.60
C ALA A 211 -12.76 -23.07 17.46
N THR A 212 -13.82 -23.22 16.67
CA THR A 212 -13.88 -24.13 15.53
C THR A 212 -13.41 -23.51 14.22
N HIS A 213 -13.16 -22.19 14.20
CA HIS A 213 -12.67 -21.48 13.01
C HIS A 213 -11.15 -21.26 13.09
N PRO A 214 -10.45 -21.07 11.95
CA PRO A 214 -9.03 -20.78 11.93
C PRO A 214 -8.64 -19.40 12.53
N GLY A 215 -9.61 -18.66 13.09
CA GLY A 215 -9.37 -17.47 13.90
C GLY A 215 -8.74 -17.78 15.26
N THR A 216 -8.38 -16.73 15.99
CA THR A 216 -7.86 -16.81 17.37
C THR A 216 -8.96 -16.43 18.37
N GLN A 217 -8.68 -16.60 19.67
CA GLN A 217 -9.58 -16.12 20.74
C GLN A 217 -9.83 -14.60 20.68
N ALA A 218 -8.91 -13.86 20.05
CA ALA A 218 -9.03 -12.41 19.86
C ALA A 218 -9.93 -12.03 18.67
N THR A 219 -10.33 -12.98 17.83
CA THR A 219 -11.22 -12.74 16.69
C THR A 219 -12.61 -12.35 17.16
N ILE A 220 -13.13 -11.23 16.65
CA ILE A 220 -14.47 -10.69 16.96
C ILE A 220 -15.46 -10.82 15.82
N GLN A 221 -14.95 -10.99 14.59
CA GLN A 221 -15.76 -11.14 13.39
C GLN A 221 -15.13 -12.17 12.46
N SER A 222 -15.99 -12.99 11.85
CA SER A 222 -15.65 -13.91 10.78
C SER A 222 -16.69 -13.77 9.67
N THR A 223 -16.24 -13.51 8.45
CA THR A 223 -17.10 -13.35 7.28
C THR A 223 -16.69 -14.37 6.24
N LEU A 224 -17.63 -15.19 5.78
CA LEU A 224 -17.42 -16.08 4.63
C LEU A 224 -17.30 -15.23 3.36
N ILE A 225 -16.29 -15.50 2.57
CA ILE A 225 -16.07 -14.93 1.23
C ILE A 225 -16.41 -16.05 0.24
N ASP A 226 -17.48 -15.90 -0.49
CA ASP A 226 -17.87 -16.85 -1.53
C ASP A 226 -17.00 -16.68 -2.78
N ASP A 227 -17.11 -17.64 -3.71
CA ASP A 227 -16.27 -17.67 -4.92
C ASP A 227 -16.51 -16.43 -5.79
N GLU A 228 -17.73 -15.90 -5.86
CA GLU A 228 -18.05 -14.70 -6.66
C GLU A 228 -17.37 -13.47 -6.05
N THR A 229 -17.47 -13.28 -4.75
CA THR A 229 -16.78 -12.21 -4.03
C THR A 229 -15.27 -12.34 -4.18
N GLU A 230 -14.71 -13.56 -4.05
CA GLU A 230 -13.28 -13.79 -4.21
C GLU A 230 -12.80 -13.50 -5.64
N MET A 231 -13.57 -13.85 -6.67
CA MET A 231 -13.29 -13.49 -8.06
C MET A 231 -13.29 -11.98 -8.27
N ASN A 232 -14.29 -11.28 -7.73
CA ASN A 232 -14.43 -9.83 -7.83
C ASN A 232 -13.26 -9.10 -7.14
N GLU A 233 -12.91 -9.51 -5.92
CA GLU A 233 -11.75 -8.99 -5.20
C GLU A 233 -10.44 -9.28 -5.94
N THR A 234 -10.29 -10.45 -6.55
CA THR A 234 -9.10 -10.79 -7.34
C THR A 234 -8.95 -9.87 -8.55
N MET A 235 -10.04 -9.47 -9.20
CA MET A 235 -10.01 -8.46 -10.26
C MET A 235 -9.62 -7.09 -9.71
N MET A 236 -10.32 -6.63 -8.67
CA MET A 236 -10.08 -5.33 -8.04
C MET A 236 -8.63 -5.18 -7.56
N LEU A 237 -8.13 -6.16 -6.80
CA LEU A 237 -6.78 -6.14 -6.23
C LEU A 237 -5.72 -6.36 -7.31
N GLY A 238 -5.91 -7.31 -8.22
CA GLY A 238 -4.93 -7.64 -9.25
C GLY A 238 -4.73 -6.53 -10.28
N LEU A 239 -5.72 -5.68 -10.52
CA LEU A 239 -5.58 -4.51 -11.39
C LEU A 239 -4.69 -3.40 -10.79
N HIS A 240 -4.33 -3.46 -9.49
CA HIS A 240 -3.28 -2.59 -8.94
C HIS A 240 -1.90 -2.89 -9.56
N LEU A 241 -1.66 -4.12 -10.02
CA LEU A 241 -0.40 -4.54 -10.63
C LEU A 241 -0.30 -4.02 -12.07
N LEU A 242 0.55 -3.01 -12.29
CA LEU A 242 0.62 -2.28 -13.57
C LEU A 242 1.39 -3.04 -14.66
N VAL A 243 2.31 -3.90 -14.26
CA VAL A 243 3.13 -4.70 -15.18
C VAL A 243 2.42 -6.00 -15.52
N ASN A 244 2.03 -6.77 -14.51
CA ASN A 244 1.46 -8.11 -14.67
C ASN A 244 -0.06 -8.11 -14.79
N GLY A 245 -0.75 -7.16 -14.14
CA GLY A 245 -2.21 -7.13 -14.11
C GLY A 245 -2.82 -8.43 -13.58
N VAL A 246 -4.01 -8.77 -14.06
CA VAL A 246 -4.71 -10.03 -13.75
C VAL A 246 -4.45 -11.06 -14.85
N SER A 247 -3.77 -12.15 -14.52
CA SER A 247 -3.42 -13.24 -15.44
C SER A 247 -4.63 -14.14 -15.74
N TYR A 248 -4.93 -14.36 -17.01
CA TYR A 248 -5.99 -15.30 -17.43
C TYR A 248 -5.74 -16.71 -16.92
N ARG A 249 -4.50 -17.19 -17.05
CA ARG A 249 -4.10 -18.52 -16.63
C ARG A 249 -4.27 -18.73 -15.13
N ASP A 250 -3.84 -17.76 -14.32
CA ASP A 250 -3.88 -17.90 -12.87
C ASP A 250 -5.29 -17.77 -12.34
N PHE A 251 -6.11 -16.91 -12.97
CA PHE A 251 -7.53 -16.80 -12.68
C PHE A 251 -8.28 -18.11 -13.01
N GLU A 252 -8.10 -18.66 -14.22
CA GLU A 252 -8.73 -19.93 -14.62
C GLU A 252 -8.28 -21.09 -13.73
N LYS A 253 -6.99 -21.16 -13.37
CA LYS A 253 -6.47 -22.17 -12.45
C LYS A 253 -7.08 -22.08 -11.06
N ARG A 254 -7.34 -20.86 -10.56
CA ARG A 254 -7.89 -20.63 -9.21
C ARG A 254 -9.38 -20.90 -9.13
N PHE A 255 -10.15 -20.47 -10.13
CA PHE A 255 -11.61 -20.45 -10.08
C PHE A 255 -12.28 -21.46 -11.04
N GLY A 256 -11.55 -22.13 -11.91
CA GLY A 256 -12.09 -23.10 -12.88
C GLY A 256 -12.93 -22.47 -13.99
N THR A 257 -12.97 -21.13 -14.07
CA THR A 257 -13.70 -20.39 -15.11
C THR A 257 -12.79 -19.37 -15.78
N LYS A 258 -13.06 -19.03 -17.03
CA LYS A 258 -12.30 -18.03 -17.78
C LYS A 258 -12.71 -16.63 -17.39
N LEU A 259 -11.74 -15.79 -17.07
CA LEU A 259 -11.92 -14.39 -16.71
C LEU A 259 -12.72 -13.61 -17.77
N GLU A 260 -12.40 -13.84 -19.07
CA GLU A 260 -13.05 -13.18 -20.20
C GLU A 260 -14.53 -13.57 -20.34
N HIS A 261 -14.92 -14.74 -19.87
CA HIS A 261 -16.31 -15.15 -19.85
C HIS A 261 -17.06 -14.52 -18.67
N GLN A 262 -16.45 -14.55 -17.49
CA GLN A 262 -17.05 -14.03 -16.26
C GLN A 262 -17.30 -12.52 -16.35
N TYR A 263 -16.33 -11.74 -16.86
CA TYR A 263 -16.37 -10.28 -16.88
C TYR A 263 -16.51 -9.67 -18.27
N LYS A 264 -17.02 -10.42 -19.26
CA LYS A 264 -17.08 -10.00 -20.67
C LYS A 264 -17.61 -8.58 -20.86
N ARG A 265 -18.72 -8.23 -20.21
CA ARG A 265 -19.37 -6.92 -20.37
C ARG A 265 -18.55 -5.81 -19.72
N THR A 266 -18.11 -6.03 -18.49
CA THR A 266 -17.29 -5.07 -17.71
C THR A 266 -15.97 -4.80 -18.43
N LEU A 267 -15.29 -5.84 -18.92
CA LEU A 267 -14.04 -5.68 -19.65
C LEU A 267 -14.23 -4.91 -20.94
N SER A 268 -15.23 -5.25 -21.77
CA SER A 268 -15.52 -4.51 -23.00
C SER A 268 -15.80 -3.03 -22.71
N HIS A 269 -16.63 -2.75 -21.69
CA HIS A 269 -16.97 -1.38 -21.31
C HIS A 269 -15.75 -0.57 -20.86
N LEU A 270 -14.86 -1.16 -20.05
CA LEU A 270 -13.65 -0.48 -19.57
C LEU A 270 -12.61 -0.31 -20.68
N GLU A 271 -12.50 -1.27 -21.60
CA GLU A 271 -11.62 -1.18 -22.78
C GLU A 271 -12.10 -0.10 -23.75
N ASP A 272 -13.41 -0.05 -24.06
CA ASP A 272 -14.02 0.98 -24.91
C ASP A 272 -13.79 2.40 -24.34
N LYS A 273 -13.70 2.53 -23.02
CA LYS A 273 -13.34 3.77 -22.32
C LYS A 273 -11.81 4.06 -22.29
N GLY A 274 -11.01 3.12 -22.78
CA GLY A 274 -9.54 3.25 -22.76
C GLY A 274 -8.93 3.15 -21.35
N LEU A 275 -9.63 2.56 -20.36
CA LEU A 275 -9.19 2.48 -18.97
C LEU A 275 -8.39 1.22 -18.68
N ILE A 276 -8.64 0.13 -19.40
CA ILE A 276 -7.88 -1.11 -19.31
C ILE A 276 -7.35 -1.51 -20.69
N GLN A 277 -6.33 -2.33 -20.66
CA GLN A 277 -5.80 -3.02 -21.85
C GLN A 277 -6.02 -4.51 -21.69
N ILE A 278 -6.72 -5.12 -22.64
CA ILE A 278 -6.91 -6.57 -22.75
C ILE A 278 -5.74 -7.12 -23.56
N GLY A 279 -4.76 -7.73 -22.89
CA GLY A 279 -3.60 -8.36 -23.53
C GLY A 279 -3.87 -9.81 -23.93
N SER A 280 -2.87 -10.49 -24.47
CA SER A 280 -2.95 -11.91 -24.82
C SER A 280 -2.91 -12.85 -23.60
N THR A 281 -2.38 -12.40 -22.46
CA THR A 281 -2.17 -13.21 -21.26
C THR A 281 -2.77 -12.62 -20.00
N ASN A 282 -3.11 -11.34 -20.01
CA ASN A 282 -3.55 -10.60 -18.83
C ASN A 282 -4.44 -9.39 -19.20
N VAL A 283 -5.09 -8.85 -18.18
CA VAL A 283 -5.78 -7.54 -18.21
C VAL A 283 -5.04 -6.61 -17.25
N ARG A 284 -4.79 -5.36 -17.66
CA ARG A 284 -4.11 -4.34 -16.84
C ARG A 284 -4.68 -2.95 -17.07
N LEU A 285 -4.41 -2.03 -16.15
CA LEU A 285 -4.74 -0.62 -16.33
C LEU A 285 -3.91 0.02 -17.44
N THR A 286 -4.53 0.93 -18.20
CA THR A 286 -3.82 1.90 -19.05
C THR A 286 -3.31 3.08 -18.20
N SER A 287 -2.54 4.00 -18.79
CA SER A 287 -2.15 5.24 -18.10
C SER A 287 -3.37 6.05 -17.66
N SER A 288 -4.39 6.19 -18.51
CA SER A 288 -5.66 6.84 -18.15
C SER A 288 -6.42 6.06 -17.07
N GLY A 289 -6.35 4.72 -17.10
CA GLY A 289 -6.97 3.86 -16.10
C GLY A 289 -6.33 4.00 -14.71
N ARG A 290 -5.02 4.26 -14.63
CA ARG A 290 -4.34 4.50 -13.34
C ARG A 290 -4.86 5.75 -12.63
N LEU A 291 -5.09 6.84 -13.37
CA LEU A 291 -5.65 8.08 -12.81
C LEU A 291 -7.09 7.90 -12.32
N LEU A 292 -7.82 6.96 -12.88
CA LEU A 292 -9.20 6.63 -12.54
C LEU A 292 -9.33 5.25 -11.87
N ALA A 293 -8.25 4.78 -11.23
CA ALA A 293 -8.15 3.41 -10.72
C ALA A 293 -9.32 3.03 -9.80
N ASN A 294 -9.69 3.88 -8.85
CA ASN A 294 -10.83 3.64 -7.97
C ASN A 294 -12.15 3.44 -8.72
N ARG A 295 -12.35 4.16 -9.83
CA ARG A 295 -13.52 3.98 -10.68
C ARG A 295 -13.49 2.65 -11.42
N VAL A 296 -12.31 2.23 -11.89
CA VAL A 296 -12.17 0.90 -12.51
C VAL A 296 -12.41 -0.21 -11.49
N PHE A 297 -11.83 -0.07 -10.29
CA PHE A 297 -11.99 -1.07 -9.22
C PHE A 297 -13.45 -1.24 -8.78
N SER A 298 -14.21 -0.15 -8.72
CA SER A 298 -15.64 -0.19 -8.34
C SER A 298 -16.54 -0.91 -9.35
N GLU A 299 -16.09 -1.20 -10.56
CA GLU A 299 -16.84 -1.98 -11.54
C GLU A 299 -16.83 -3.50 -11.24
N PHE A 300 -16.02 -3.92 -10.26
CA PHE A 300 -15.88 -5.31 -9.82
C PHE A 300 -16.41 -5.57 -8.41
N VAL A 301 -17.02 -4.57 -7.73
CA VAL A 301 -17.47 -4.69 -6.32
C VAL A 301 -18.96 -4.46 -6.20
#